data_2ff544d30e98020c02b9f18b88d3906c
#
_entry.id   2ff544d30e98020c02b9f18b88d3906c
#
_cell.length_a   1.000
_cell.length_b   1.000
_cell.length_c   1.000
_cell.angle_alpha   90.00
_cell.angle_beta   90.00
_cell.angle_gamma   90.00
#
_symmetry.space_group_name_H-M   'P 1'
#
loop_
_entity.id
_entity.type
_entity.pdbx_description
1 polymer ?
#
loop_
_entity_poly.entity_id
_entity_poly.type
_entity_poly.pdbx_seq_one_letter_code
_entity_poly.pdbx_strand_id
1 'polypeptide(L)'
;VSKKEETKEPEEILEDQEEVVEASVAEEEVPETSEPEKSELDLANERAEDFENKYLRAHAEMQNIQRRANEERQTLQRYRSQDLAKKILPSLDNLERALAVEGLTEDVKKGLEMVQDSLIQALKEEGVTEVSIETFDPNYHMAVQTVPTDDDNPADTIAQVLQKGYQLHDRLLRPAMVVVYS
;
A
#
# COMPACT_ATOMS: atom_id res chain seq x y z
N VAL A 1 20.89 23.67 34.08
CA VAL A 1 20.14 23.36 35.31
C VAL A 1 19.62 21.94 35.17
N SER A 2 20.24 21.08 35.97
CA SER A 2 19.97 19.64 36.16
C SER A 2 18.59 19.38 36.70
N LYS A 3 18.03 18.23 36.32
CA LYS A 3 17.34 17.36 37.27
C LYS A 3 17.35 15.92 36.77
N LYS A 4 18.11 15.11 37.49
CA LYS A 4 18.00 13.66 37.60
C LYS A 4 16.67 13.33 38.25
N GLU A 5 16.01 12.29 37.78
CA GLU A 5 15.06 11.51 38.58
C GLU A 5 15.43 10.06 38.51
N GLU A 6 15.59 9.51 39.68
CA GLU A 6 16.05 8.17 40.03
C GLU A 6 14.98 7.12 39.83
N THR A 7 15.47 5.99 39.38
CA THR A 7 14.91 4.65 39.45
C THR A 7 14.56 4.25 40.89
N LYS A 8 13.40 3.68 41.10
CA LYS A 8 13.08 2.87 42.30
C LYS A 8 12.56 1.51 41.86
N GLU A 9 13.37 0.50 42.16
CA GLU A 9 12.94 -0.88 42.40
C GLU A 9 12.13 -0.95 43.69
N PRO A 10 11.21 -1.93 43.82
CA PRO A 10 10.87 -2.44 45.13
C PRO A 10 11.35 -3.87 45.34
N GLU A 11 12.09 -4.00 46.43
CA GLU A 11 12.46 -5.21 47.12
C GLU A 11 11.21 -5.97 47.68
N GLU A 12 11.32 -7.30 47.61
CA GLU A 12 11.19 -8.27 48.68
C GLU A 12 10.11 -8.15 49.75
N ILE A 13 9.23 -9.18 49.83
CA ILE A 13 8.71 -9.65 51.11
C ILE A 13 8.72 -11.17 51.09
N LEU A 14 9.61 -11.72 51.92
CA LEU A 14 9.62 -13.04 52.52
C LEU A 14 8.74 -13.00 53.77
N GLU A 15 7.97 -14.05 53.98
CA GLU A 15 7.56 -14.65 55.27
C GLU A 15 6.67 -15.85 54.94
N ASP A 16 7.12 -17.09 55.13
CA ASP A 16 7.27 -17.88 56.33
C ASP A 16 5.92 -18.29 56.94
N GLN A 17 5.61 -19.57 56.82
CA GLN A 17 4.91 -20.36 57.85
C GLN A 17 5.05 -21.86 57.58
N GLU A 18 5.88 -22.49 58.40
CA GLU A 18 5.86 -23.90 58.70
C GLU A 18 4.55 -24.26 59.39
N GLU A 19 3.96 -25.37 59.00
CA GLU A 19 3.20 -26.20 59.94
C GLU A 19 3.31 -27.68 59.62
N VAL A 20 3.89 -28.36 60.56
CA VAL A 20 4.15 -29.79 60.63
C VAL A 20 2.86 -30.52 61.02
N VAL A 21 2.48 -31.57 60.29
CA VAL A 21 1.68 -32.67 60.83
C VAL A 21 2.17 -34.01 60.30
N GLU A 22 2.56 -34.82 61.21
CA GLU A 22 3.01 -36.22 61.12
C GLU A 22 1.87 -37.21 60.81
N ALA A 23 2.29 -38.32 60.20
CA ALA A 23 1.79 -39.70 60.28
C ALA A 23 0.74 -40.15 59.25
N SER A 24 1.04 -41.07 58.40
CA SER A 24 1.06 -42.50 58.62
C SER A 24 1.30 -43.29 57.32
N VAL A 25 1.99 -44.37 57.51
CA VAL A 25 2.47 -45.33 56.53
C VAL A 25 1.32 -46.02 55.76
N ALA A 26 1.45 -46.13 54.45
CA ALA A 26 0.98 -47.26 53.65
C ALA A 26 1.88 -47.40 52.42
N GLU A 27 2.69 -48.43 52.41
CA GLU A 27 3.43 -48.88 51.24
C GLU A 27 2.41 -49.34 50.17
N GLU A 28 2.37 -48.61 49.02
CA GLU A 28 1.92 -49.18 47.76
C GLU A 28 3.04 -48.93 46.74
N GLU A 29 3.68 -50.04 46.37
CA GLU A 29 4.62 -50.08 45.25
C GLU A 29 3.90 -49.64 43.98
N VAL A 30 4.22 -48.44 43.50
CA VAL A 30 3.91 -47.97 42.14
C VAL A 30 5.15 -48.28 41.30
N PRO A 31 5.04 -49.00 40.18
CA PRO A 31 6.19 -49.28 39.35
C PRO A 31 6.71 -47.92 38.79
N GLU A 32 7.89 -47.57 39.20
CA GLU A 32 8.71 -46.53 38.64
C GLU A 32 8.92 -46.83 37.15
N THR A 33 8.08 -46.25 36.29
CA THR A 33 8.40 -46.09 34.88
C THR A 33 9.48 -45.01 34.80
N SER A 34 10.72 -45.42 35.01
CA SER A 34 11.88 -44.60 34.75
C SER A 34 11.86 -44.27 33.23
N GLU A 35 11.40 -43.10 32.85
CA GLU A 35 11.76 -42.55 31.54
C GLU A 35 13.28 -42.57 31.44
N PRO A 36 13.86 -43.10 30.36
CA PRO A 36 15.31 -43.16 30.24
C PRO A 36 15.85 -41.73 30.33
N GLU A 37 16.67 -41.48 31.35
CA GLU A 37 17.37 -40.20 31.48
C GLU A 37 18.13 -39.96 30.17
N LYS A 38 17.69 -38.95 29.40
CA LYS A 38 18.35 -38.55 28.17
C LYS A 38 19.80 -38.22 28.50
N SER A 39 20.72 -38.76 27.72
CA SER A 39 22.13 -38.48 27.93
C SER A 39 22.40 -36.99 27.72
N GLU A 40 23.42 -36.43 28.38
CA GLU A 40 23.81 -35.02 28.17
C GLU A 40 24.08 -34.71 26.68
N LEU A 41 24.53 -35.70 25.93
CA LEU A 41 24.75 -35.63 24.50
C LEU A 41 23.42 -35.47 23.73
N ASP A 42 22.39 -36.24 24.11
CA ASP A 42 21.07 -36.17 23.47
C ASP A 42 20.42 -34.80 23.70
N LEU A 43 20.52 -34.29 24.92
CA LEU A 43 20.03 -32.95 25.27
C LEU A 43 20.80 -31.85 24.53
N ALA A 44 22.11 -32.02 24.33
CA ALA A 44 22.91 -31.08 23.56
C ALA A 44 22.53 -31.10 22.06
N ASN A 45 22.29 -32.30 21.52
CA ASN A 45 21.85 -32.45 20.11
C ASN A 45 20.46 -31.89 19.91
N GLU A 46 19.48 -32.12 20.78
CA GLU A 46 18.14 -31.52 20.71
C GLU A 46 18.21 -29.97 20.72
N ARG A 47 19.07 -29.43 21.59
CA ARG A 47 19.26 -27.95 21.61
C ARG A 47 19.90 -27.44 20.33
N ALA A 48 20.86 -28.16 19.76
CA ALA A 48 21.50 -27.80 18.50
C ALA A 48 20.49 -27.83 17.35
N GLU A 49 19.67 -28.85 17.24
CA GLU A 49 18.59 -28.96 16.25
C GLU A 49 17.54 -27.84 16.43
N ASP A 50 17.16 -27.54 17.67
CA ASP A 50 16.25 -26.44 17.98
C ASP A 50 16.81 -25.06 17.54
N PHE A 51 18.10 -24.83 17.80
CA PHE A 51 18.75 -23.61 17.38
C PHE A 51 18.90 -23.53 15.86
N GLU A 52 19.23 -24.65 15.20
CA GLU A 52 19.29 -24.72 13.74
C GLU A 52 17.92 -24.42 13.11
N ASN A 53 16.85 -25.03 13.63
CA ASN A 53 15.49 -24.79 13.17
C ASN A 53 15.06 -23.32 13.38
N LYS A 54 15.39 -22.74 14.52
CA LYS A 54 15.14 -21.31 14.80
C LYS A 54 15.94 -20.41 13.85
N TYR A 55 17.20 -20.73 13.61
CA TYR A 55 18.05 -20.01 12.67
C TYR A 55 17.50 -20.06 11.25
N LEU A 56 17.13 -21.25 10.75
CA LEU A 56 16.57 -21.43 9.42
C LEU A 56 15.27 -20.66 9.26
N ARG A 57 14.39 -20.69 10.27
CA ARG A 57 13.15 -19.93 10.29
C ARG A 57 13.42 -18.43 10.25
N ALA A 58 14.28 -17.93 11.13
CA ALA A 58 14.63 -16.51 11.18
C ALA A 58 15.28 -16.04 9.87
N HIS A 59 16.13 -16.88 9.25
CA HIS A 59 16.74 -16.58 7.96
C HIS A 59 15.68 -16.50 6.84
N ALA A 60 14.73 -17.43 6.80
CA ALA A 60 13.64 -17.40 5.83
C ALA A 60 12.72 -16.18 6.04
N GLU A 61 12.41 -15.84 7.28
CA GLU A 61 11.66 -14.62 7.61
C GLU A 61 12.41 -13.35 7.17
N MET A 62 13.70 -13.29 7.43
CA MET A 62 14.53 -12.15 6.98
C MET A 62 14.52 -12.01 5.46
N GLN A 63 14.66 -13.09 4.70
CA GLN A 63 14.56 -13.06 3.25
C GLN A 63 13.17 -12.58 2.77
N ASN A 64 12.09 -13.05 3.41
CA ASN A 64 10.73 -12.62 3.09
C ASN A 64 10.53 -11.13 3.38
N ILE A 65 11.02 -10.64 4.52
CA ILE A 65 10.96 -9.21 4.89
C ILE A 65 11.74 -8.39 3.86
N GLN A 66 12.94 -8.81 3.49
CA GLN A 66 13.77 -8.11 2.52
C GLN A 66 13.11 -8.04 1.14
N ARG A 67 12.52 -9.16 0.67
CA ARG A 67 11.77 -9.19 -0.59
C ARG A 67 10.59 -8.23 -0.54
N ARG A 68 9.75 -8.30 0.51
CA ARG A 68 8.60 -7.41 0.69
C ARG A 68 9.02 -5.94 0.74
N ALA A 69 10.07 -5.61 1.50
CA ALA A 69 10.57 -4.25 1.59
C ALA A 69 11.06 -3.70 0.23
N ASN A 70 11.67 -4.55 -0.60
CA ASN A 70 12.07 -4.17 -1.95
C ASN A 70 10.86 -3.93 -2.87
N GLU A 71 9.86 -4.80 -2.82
CA GLU A 71 8.59 -4.65 -3.58
C GLU A 71 7.85 -3.37 -3.17
N GLU A 72 7.74 -3.11 -1.87
CA GLU A 72 7.14 -1.89 -1.34
C GLU A 72 7.91 -0.63 -1.78
N ARG A 73 9.24 -0.67 -1.74
CA ARG A 73 10.09 0.45 -2.19
C ARG A 73 9.88 0.73 -3.68
N GLN A 74 9.85 -0.31 -4.52
CA GLN A 74 9.58 -0.16 -5.95
C GLN A 74 8.19 0.42 -6.20
N THR A 75 7.17 -0.05 -5.47
CA THR A 75 5.81 0.45 -5.56
C THR A 75 5.73 1.93 -5.14
N LEU A 76 6.34 2.30 -4.01
CA LEU A 76 6.41 3.69 -3.56
C LEU A 76 7.11 4.58 -4.58
N GLN A 77 8.20 4.12 -5.18
CA GLN A 77 8.92 4.88 -6.21
C GLN A 77 8.09 5.04 -7.48
N ARG A 78 7.36 3.99 -7.90
CA ARG A 78 6.53 4.00 -9.10
C ARG A 78 5.33 4.95 -8.99
N TYR A 79 4.75 5.08 -7.79
CA TYR A 79 3.54 5.89 -7.57
C TYR A 79 3.78 7.16 -6.74
N ARG A 80 5.04 7.57 -6.56
CA ARG A 80 5.41 8.74 -5.74
C ARG A 80 4.74 10.04 -6.19
N SER A 81 4.52 10.20 -7.50
CA SER A 81 3.93 11.40 -8.11
C SER A 81 2.40 11.40 -8.12
N GLN A 82 1.74 10.32 -7.65
CA GLN A 82 0.28 10.16 -7.72
C GLN A 82 -0.49 11.33 -7.12
N ASP A 83 -0.15 11.73 -5.90
CA ASP A 83 -0.88 12.78 -5.18
C ASP A 83 -0.61 14.16 -5.77
N LEU A 84 0.61 14.41 -6.22
CA LEU A 84 0.98 15.65 -6.92
C LEU A 84 0.23 15.74 -8.25
N ALA A 85 0.25 14.67 -9.05
CA ALA A 85 -0.45 14.62 -10.32
C ALA A 85 -1.94 14.92 -10.14
N LYS A 86 -2.63 14.25 -9.19
CA LYS A 86 -4.05 14.51 -8.89
C LYS A 86 -4.34 15.97 -8.57
N LYS A 87 -3.41 16.65 -7.86
CA LYS A 87 -3.57 18.07 -7.49
C LYS A 87 -3.29 19.05 -8.65
N ILE A 88 -2.50 18.62 -9.63
CA ILE A 88 -2.18 19.43 -10.82
C ILE A 88 -3.28 19.33 -11.89
N LEU A 89 -3.98 18.19 -12.02
CA LEU A 89 -5.02 17.99 -13.03
C LEU A 89 -6.07 19.12 -13.10
N PRO A 90 -6.59 19.67 -11.98
CA PRO A 90 -7.52 20.80 -12.06
C PRO A 90 -6.92 22.06 -12.70
N SER A 91 -5.60 22.27 -12.57
CA SER A 91 -4.93 23.40 -13.22
C SER A 91 -4.85 23.19 -14.72
N LEU A 92 -4.63 21.96 -15.17
CA LEU A 92 -4.67 21.62 -16.60
C LEU A 92 -6.08 21.81 -17.18
N ASP A 93 -7.14 21.40 -16.46
CA ASP A 93 -8.53 21.64 -16.88
C ASP A 93 -8.85 23.14 -16.99
N ASN A 94 -8.31 23.96 -16.08
CA ASN A 94 -8.48 25.41 -16.13
C ASN A 94 -7.77 26.03 -17.33
N LEU A 95 -6.60 25.50 -17.71
CA LEU A 95 -5.90 25.93 -18.93
C LEU A 95 -6.70 25.56 -20.19
N GLU A 96 -7.23 24.33 -20.26
CA GLU A 96 -8.10 23.92 -21.38
C GLU A 96 -9.33 24.81 -21.48
N ARG A 97 -9.95 25.12 -20.35
CA ARG A 97 -11.10 26.06 -20.31
C ARG A 97 -10.72 27.48 -20.73
N ALA A 98 -9.54 27.95 -20.31
CA ALA A 98 -9.05 29.29 -20.73
C ALA A 98 -8.78 29.35 -22.23
N LEU A 99 -8.24 28.29 -22.83
CA LEU A 99 -8.00 28.19 -24.27
C LEU A 99 -9.30 28.14 -25.10
N ALA A 100 -10.39 27.63 -24.50
CA ALA A 100 -11.70 27.56 -25.12
C ALA A 100 -12.47 28.92 -25.11
N VAL A 101 -11.96 29.94 -24.42
CA VAL A 101 -12.61 31.27 -24.34
C VAL A 101 -12.45 31.99 -25.66
N GLU A 102 -13.55 32.51 -26.23
CA GLU A 102 -13.54 33.32 -27.42
C GLU A 102 -12.95 34.72 -27.12
N GLY A 103 -12.22 35.29 -28.10
CA GLY A 103 -11.65 36.64 -28.01
C GLY A 103 -10.23 36.72 -27.44
N LEU A 104 -9.56 35.60 -27.23
CA LEU A 104 -8.13 35.60 -26.93
C LEU A 104 -7.31 36.06 -28.12
N THR A 105 -6.29 36.89 -27.87
CA THR A 105 -5.31 37.22 -28.90
C THR A 105 -4.45 35.98 -29.22
N GLU A 106 -4.02 35.84 -30.48
CA GLU A 106 -3.21 34.68 -30.93
C GLU A 106 -1.94 34.51 -30.09
N ASP A 107 -1.30 35.60 -29.68
CA ASP A 107 -0.09 35.55 -28.86
C ASP A 107 -0.36 34.96 -27.46
N VAL A 108 -1.50 35.33 -26.84
CA VAL A 108 -1.91 34.80 -25.53
C VAL A 108 -2.30 33.35 -25.66
N LYS A 109 -3.04 32.99 -26.70
CA LYS A 109 -3.43 31.59 -26.98
C LYS A 109 -2.19 30.71 -27.13
N LYS A 110 -1.25 31.11 -27.97
CA LYS A 110 0.02 30.39 -28.15
C LYS A 110 0.82 30.28 -26.85
N GLY A 111 0.84 31.33 -26.02
CA GLY A 111 1.50 31.29 -24.72
C GLY A 111 0.87 30.26 -23.78
N LEU A 112 -0.47 30.19 -23.72
CA LEU A 112 -1.19 29.20 -22.91
C LEU A 112 -1.00 27.76 -23.43
N GLU A 113 -1.01 27.55 -24.76
CA GLU A 113 -0.71 26.26 -25.39
C GLU A 113 0.69 25.75 -25.00
N MET A 114 1.70 26.64 -25.05
CA MET A 114 3.06 26.26 -24.62
C MET A 114 3.13 25.85 -23.15
N VAL A 115 2.38 26.49 -22.26
CA VAL A 115 2.29 26.12 -20.84
C VAL A 115 1.59 24.79 -20.69
N GLN A 116 0.49 24.58 -21.41
CA GLN A 116 -0.25 23.30 -21.40
C GLN A 116 0.64 22.15 -21.87
N ASP A 117 1.32 22.31 -23.01
CA ASP A 117 2.21 21.29 -23.57
C ASP A 117 3.36 20.95 -22.60
N SER A 118 3.93 21.96 -21.95
CA SER A 118 4.98 21.77 -20.95
C SER A 118 4.48 20.96 -19.75
N LEU A 119 3.25 21.24 -19.26
CA LEU A 119 2.64 20.47 -18.17
C LEU A 119 2.32 19.04 -18.58
N ILE A 120 1.76 18.83 -19.77
CA ILE A 120 1.46 17.50 -20.31
C ILE A 120 2.76 16.70 -20.47
N GLN A 121 3.81 17.33 -20.98
CA GLN A 121 5.11 16.68 -21.12
C GLN A 121 5.70 16.26 -19.77
N ALA A 122 5.67 17.15 -18.77
CA ALA A 122 6.13 16.83 -17.41
C ALA A 122 5.33 15.68 -16.77
N LEU A 123 4.01 15.66 -16.98
CA LEU A 123 3.16 14.56 -16.51
C LEU A 123 3.49 13.23 -17.22
N LYS A 124 3.76 13.25 -18.53
CA LYS A 124 4.18 12.06 -19.28
C LYS A 124 5.50 11.50 -18.82
N GLU A 125 6.47 12.35 -18.49
CA GLU A 125 7.78 11.94 -17.96
C GLU A 125 7.65 11.23 -16.61
N GLU A 126 6.67 11.61 -15.79
CA GLU A 126 6.33 10.91 -14.54
C GLU A 126 5.45 9.65 -14.76
N GLY A 127 5.07 9.34 -16.01
CA GLY A 127 4.27 8.16 -16.36
C GLY A 127 2.76 8.37 -16.29
N VAL A 128 2.31 9.62 -16.25
CA VAL A 128 0.89 9.97 -16.36
C VAL A 128 0.49 10.01 -17.84
N THR A 129 -0.57 9.30 -18.20
CA THR A 129 -1.11 9.23 -19.56
C THR A 129 -2.60 9.56 -19.54
N GLU A 130 -3.07 10.12 -20.65
CA GLU A 130 -4.50 10.35 -20.86
C GLU A 130 -5.21 9.01 -21.11
N VAL A 131 -6.39 8.86 -20.56
CA VAL A 131 -7.26 7.69 -20.80
C VAL A 131 -7.73 7.71 -22.26
N SER A 132 -7.69 6.55 -22.93
CA SER A 132 -8.21 6.41 -24.29
C SER A 132 -9.71 6.68 -24.33
N ILE A 133 -10.17 7.40 -25.35
CA ILE A 133 -11.59 7.78 -25.55
C ILE A 133 -12.22 7.07 -26.76
N GLU A 134 -11.58 6.01 -27.30
CA GLU A 134 -12.08 5.31 -28.49
C GLU A 134 -13.35 4.53 -28.22
N THR A 135 -13.42 3.87 -27.06
CA THR A 135 -14.59 3.09 -26.65
C THR A 135 -14.91 3.40 -25.20
N PHE A 136 -16.20 3.38 -24.87
CA PHE A 136 -16.63 3.57 -23.48
C PHE A 136 -16.26 2.35 -22.63
N ASP A 137 -15.52 2.59 -21.56
CA ASP A 137 -15.19 1.58 -20.53
C ASP A 137 -15.57 2.13 -19.16
N PRO A 138 -16.50 1.51 -18.42
CA PRO A 138 -16.91 1.97 -17.09
C PRO A 138 -15.79 2.04 -16.06
N ASN A 139 -14.67 1.32 -16.27
CA ASN A 139 -13.51 1.36 -15.38
C ASN A 139 -12.71 2.66 -15.50
N TYR A 140 -12.74 3.28 -16.68
CA TYR A 140 -11.95 4.47 -17.03
C TYR A 140 -12.79 5.71 -17.31
N HIS A 141 -14.09 5.53 -17.62
CA HIS A 141 -14.99 6.60 -18.00
C HIS A 141 -16.17 6.71 -17.05
N MET A 142 -16.57 7.93 -16.78
CA MET A 142 -17.79 8.26 -16.05
C MET A 142 -18.78 8.92 -17.01
N ALA A 143 -19.82 8.20 -17.40
CA ALA A 143 -20.93 8.78 -18.16
C ALA A 143 -21.75 9.71 -17.26
N VAL A 144 -21.78 10.99 -17.58
CA VAL A 144 -22.53 12.01 -16.83
C VAL A 144 -23.83 12.38 -17.52
N GLN A 145 -23.90 12.14 -18.83
CA GLN A 145 -25.07 12.41 -19.65
C GLN A 145 -25.17 11.40 -20.79
N THR A 146 -26.38 11.11 -21.22
CA THR A 146 -26.65 10.30 -22.40
C THR A 146 -27.34 11.12 -23.48
N VAL A 147 -27.05 10.81 -24.74
CA VAL A 147 -27.68 11.36 -25.93
C VAL A 147 -28.32 10.22 -26.73
N PRO A 148 -29.44 10.44 -27.41
CA PRO A 148 -30.04 9.40 -28.22
C PRO A 148 -29.07 8.96 -29.33
N THR A 149 -29.09 7.67 -29.64
CA THR A 149 -28.31 7.07 -30.73
C THR A 149 -28.84 7.48 -32.09
N ASP A 150 -27.92 7.61 -33.05
CA ASP A 150 -28.20 7.79 -34.46
C ASP A 150 -27.65 6.61 -35.28
N ASP A 151 -28.03 6.52 -36.56
CA ASP A 151 -27.57 5.44 -37.47
C ASP A 151 -26.03 5.43 -37.61
N ASP A 152 -25.38 6.56 -37.43
CA ASP A 152 -23.92 6.72 -37.51
C ASP A 152 -23.21 6.54 -36.17
N ASN A 153 -23.94 6.61 -35.04
CA ASN A 153 -23.39 6.59 -33.69
C ASN A 153 -24.07 5.49 -32.85
N PRO A 154 -23.49 4.30 -32.79
CA PRO A 154 -24.05 3.19 -32.02
C PRO A 154 -24.03 3.44 -30.52
N ALA A 155 -24.87 2.72 -29.77
CA ALA A 155 -24.90 2.75 -28.32
C ALA A 155 -23.51 2.44 -27.75
N ASP A 156 -23.22 2.96 -26.55
CA ASP A 156 -21.94 2.82 -25.82
C ASP A 156 -20.72 3.47 -26.53
N THR A 157 -20.96 4.41 -27.46
CA THR A 157 -19.89 5.25 -28.00
C THR A 157 -19.84 6.60 -27.28
N ILE A 158 -18.65 7.19 -27.23
CA ILE A 158 -18.44 8.49 -26.58
C ILE A 158 -18.83 9.60 -27.55
N ALA A 159 -19.88 10.36 -27.21
CA ALA A 159 -20.34 11.50 -27.98
C ALA A 159 -19.47 12.75 -27.75
N GLN A 160 -19.10 12.99 -26.48
CA GLN A 160 -18.30 14.16 -26.10
C GLN A 160 -17.52 13.89 -24.82
N VAL A 161 -16.32 14.43 -24.74
CA VAL A 161 -15.51 14.44 -23.51
C VAL A 161 -15.68 15.79 -22.85
N LEU A 162 -16.24 15.80 -21.64
CA LEU A 162 -16.41 17.01 -20.83
C LEU A 162 -15.18 17.30 -19.98
N GLN A 163 -14.49 16.24 -19.55
CA GLN A 163 -13.27 16.32 -18.76
C GLN A 163 -12.38 15.11 -19.05
N LYS A 164 -11.13 15.35 -19.37
CA LYS A 164 -10.17 14.31 -19.70
C LYS A 164 -9.84 13.46 -18.49
N GLY A 165 -9.75 12.15 -18.67
CA GLY A 165 -9.29 11.18 -17.71
C GLY A 165 -7.78 11.01 -17.77
N TYR A 166 -7.17 10.66 -16.64
CA TYR A 166 -5.73 10.43 -16.55
C TYR A 166 -5.43 9.20 -15.68
N GLN A 167 -4.39 8.48 -16.06
CA GLN A 167 -3.86 7.34 -15.31
C GLN A 167 -2.36 7.48 -15.11
N LEU A 168 -1.85 6.99 -13.97
CA LEU A 168 -0.42 6.88 -13.68
C LEU A 168 -0.01 5.42 -13.81
N HIS A 169 0.73 5.10 -14.84
CA HIS A 169 1.04 3.74 -15.26
C HIS A 169 -0.23 2.89 -15.42
N ASP A 170 -0.53 2.01 -14.47
CA ASP A 170 -1.69 1.11 -14.42
C ASP A 170 -2.77 1.56 -13.41
N ARG A 171 -2.57 2.70 -12.72
CA ARG A 171 -3.50 3.20 -11.70
C ARG A 171 -4.27 4.40 -12.18
N LEU A 172 -5.59 4.32 -12.18
CA LEU A 172 -6.45 5.44 -12.51
C LEU A 172 -6.29 6.57 -11.48
N LEU A 173 -5.97 7.77 -11.97
CA LEU A 173 -5.92 9.00 -11.18
C LEU A 173 -7.30 9.67 -11.12
N ARG A 174 -7.95 9.77 -12.29
CA ARG A 174 -9.27 10.39 -12.47
C ARG A 174 -9.93 9.80 -13.72
N PRO A 175 -11.18 9.32 -13.65
CA PRO A 175 -11.92 8.90 -14.84
C PRO A 175 -12.19 10.09 -15.78
N ALA A 176 -12.32 9.81 -17.07
CA ALA A 176 -12.82 10.80 -18.01
C ALA A 176 -14.34 10.99 -17.80
N MET A 177 -14.79 12.24 -17.75
CA MET A 177 -16.22 12.54 -17.73
C MET A 177 -16.70 12.70 -19.16
N VAL A 178 -17.62 11.84 -19.56
CA VAL A 178 -18.06 11.72 -20.95
C VAL A 178 -19.58 11.76 -21.08
N VAL A 179 -20.02 12.18 -22.26
CA VAL A 179 -21.39 12.00 -22.74
C VAL A 179 -21.38 10.78 -23.66
N VAL A 180 -22.30 9.86 -23.49
CA VAL A 180 -22.37 8.62 -24.27
C VAL A 180 -23.68 8.54 -25.05
N TYR A 181 -23.65 7.86 -26.19
CA TYR A 181 -24.85 7.48 -26.92
C TYR A 181 -25.54 6.28 -26.27
N SER A 182 -26.85 6.39 -26.02
CA SER A 182 -27.65 5.33 -25.37
C SER A 182 -29.05 5.24 -25.98
#